data_97458279d9a643812c07959328e92482
#
_entry.id   97458279d9a643812c07959328e92482
#
_cell.length_a   1.000
_cell.length_b   1.000
_cell.length_c   1.000
_cell.angle_alpha   90.00
_cell.angle_beta   90.00
_cell.angle_gamma   90.00
#
_symmetry.space_group_name_H-M   'P 1'
#
loop_
_entity.id
_entity.type
_entity.pdbx_description
1 polymer ?
#
loop_
_entity_poly.entity_id
_entity_poly.type
_entity_poly.pdbx_seq_one_letter_code
_entity_poly.pdbx_strand_id
1 'polypeptide(L)'
;MDNIEEIRNTTKKLLREGTPTSVEYEKALPLCKELFDAFPETHDLWDAQQYANCLKKLNRLDEAEQVCEDVYSEFKDTEIVKTQSQAFLYIENLYAWIINDKYIKTIKQPDYKYSEVVFGKLTLLYNLLKDTKATKPSFPYCALTVLKQLNKQNGKIIAAEGLEILSLISLPELSSEAKSYTDSSGKTREFASLKEDYYTLKSDFLLDAKRYEDCIICCNEAMETLENFHYDNDIWFSRKISKSLGELGQIDDAISKLEKLTIISDKWFLLYEIGKYYLQLNNLDEALTYMLRAVCTKDPERMKVSLIESIGDLLTEIGDKSFAQDNYNYARQIRQNNDWSVAYSLQGKITEEKEVASKDIKKKWIQKLYQISGSKRGKVIKLFNGKGGFIQADQSYYFQFKNFFGKSDLLKTGDCVEFIVINSYDKKRQIETKEAVAITPIRR
;
A
#
# COMPACT_ATOMS: atom_id res chain seq x y z
N MET A 1 57.60 13.67 0.78
CA MET A 1 56.76 13.84 1.98
C MET A 1 56.35 15.28 2.25
N ASP A 2 57.24 16.24 2.11
CA ASP A 2 56.93 17.67 2.38
C ASP A 2 55.78 18.23 1.48
N ASN A 3 55.71 17.81 0.25
CA ASN A 3 54.65 18.24 -0.68
C ASN A 3 53.26 17.71 -0.28
N ILE A 4 53.14 16.46 0.17
CA ILE A 4 51.86 15.85 0.57
C ILE A 4 51.29 16.58 1.79
N GLU A 5 52.14 16.93 2.78
CA GLU A 5 51.69 17.59 4.00
C GLU A 5 51.22 19.04 3.71
N GLU A 6 51.91 19.75 2.77
CA GLU A 6 51.52 21.06 2.30
C GLU A 6 50.15 21.04 1.59
N ILE A 7 49.92 20.01 0.74
CA ILE A 7 48.63 19.80 0.06
C ILE A 7 47.52 19.51 1.09
N ARG A 8 47.79 18.63 2.09
CA ARG A 8 46.81 18.36 3.17
C ARG A 8 46.44 19.61 3.95
N ASN A 9 47.42 20.46 4.29
CA ASN A 9 47.17 21.70 5.02
C ASN A 9 46.36 22.69 4.18
N THR A 10 46.65 22.80 2.89
CA THR A 10 45.89 23.66 1.95
C THR A 10 44.45 23.15 1.83
N THR A 11 44.23 21.86 1.67
CA THR A 11 42.91 21.23 1.58
C THR A 11 42.11 21.44 2.87
N LYS A 12 42.75 21.25 4.01
CA LYS A 12 42.12 21.49 5.32
C LYS A 12 41.68 22.96 5.47
N LYS A 13 42.48 23.90 5.01
CA LYS A 13 42.14 25.34 5.04
C LYS A 13 40.93 25.65 4.18
N LEU A 14 40.85 25.10 2.95
CA LEU A 14 39.73 25.28 2.06
C LEU A 14 38.41 24.68 2.57
N LEU A 15 38.47 23.52 3.27
CA LEU A 15 37.28 22.74 3.63
C LEU A 15 36.85 22.86 5.09
N ARG A 16 37.66 23.42 6.00
CA ARG A 16 37.36 23.53 7.43
C ARG A 16 37.07 24.95 7.91
N GLU A 17 37.45 25.99 7.20
CA GLU A 17 37.15 27.36 7.54
C GLU A 17 35.73 27.74 7.07
N GLY A 18 34.75 27.60 7.97
CA GLY A 18 33.34 27.94 7.71
C GLY A 18 32.49 26.82 7.17
N THR A 19 31.44 27.14 6.40
CA THR A 19 30.59 26.16 5.68
C THR A 19 31.00 26.20 4.21
N PRO A 20 31.80 25.24 3.70
CA PRO A 20 32.30 25.27 2.33
C PRO A 20 31.14 25.26 1.32
N THR A 21 31.23 26.09 0.30
CA THR A 21 30.31 26.14 -0.84
C THR A 21 30.81 25.21 -1.95
N SER A 22 30.04 25.09 -3.04
CA SER A 22 30.48 24.33 -4.21
C SER A 22 31.79 24.84 -4.79
N VAL A 23 32.07 26.15 -4.69
CA VAL A 23 33.29 26.76 -5.18
C VAL A 23 34.53 26.30 -4.42
N GLU A 24 34.44 26.21 -3.08
CA GLU A 24 35.53 25.69 -2.27
C GLU A 24 35.76 24.19 -2.56
N TYR A 25 34.71 23.43 -2.76
CA TYR A 25 34.83 22.02 -3.16
C TYR A 25 35.44 21.83 -4.54
N GLU A 26 35.10 22.68 -5.54
CA GLU A 26 35.74 22.68 -6.86
C GLU A 26 37.24 22.97 -6.78
N LYS A 27 37.64 23.94 -5.94
CA LYS A 27 39.06 24.23 -5.71
C LYS A 27 39.81 23.15 -4.96
N ALA A 28 39.16 22.50 -4.01
CA ALA A 28 39.75 21.42 -3.23
C ALA A 28 39.87 20.10 -4.02
N LEU A 29 38.98 19.86 -4.98
CA LEU A 29 38.90 18.59 -5.70
C LEU A 29 40.22 18.14 -6.35
N PRO A 30 40.98 18.95 -7.09
CA PRO A 30 42.25 18.53 -7.68
C PRO A 30 43.28 18.19 -6.60
N LEU A 31 43.32 18.96 -5.49
CA LEU A 31 44.21 18.67 -4.35
C LEU A 31 43.85 17.33 -3.65
N CYS A 32 42.54 17.11 -3.43
CA CYS A 32 42.07 15.85 -2.85
C CYS A 32 42.39 14.67 -3.78
N LYS A 33 42.30 14.88 -5.12
CA LYS A 33 42.66 13.85 -6.10
C LYS A 33 44.15 13.52 -6.04
N GLU A 34 45.02 14.53 -5.97
CA GLU A 34 46.47 14.31 -5.85
C GLU A 34 46.82 13.51 -4.58
N LEU A 35 46.17 13.81 -3.44
CA LEU A 35 46.32 13.04 -2.22
C LEU A 35 45.82 11.60 -2.38
N PHE A 36 44.70 11.40 -3.07
CA PHE A 36 44.16 10.08 -3.35
C PHE A 36 45.01 9.29 -4.37
N ASP A 37 45.62 9.97 -5.35
CA ASP A 37 46.55 9.34 -6.29
C ASP A 37 47.84 8.80 -5.56
N ALA A 38 48.20 9.42 -4.43
CA ALA A 38 49.28 8.95 -3.55
C ALA A 38 48.82 7.93 -2.50
N PHE A 39 47.53 7.62 -2.42
CA PHE A 39 46.94 6.71 -1.43
C PHE A 39 47.54 5.29 -1.42
N PRO A 40 47.85 4.65 -2.57
CA PRO A 40 48.48 3.33 -2.58
C PRO A 40 49.81 3.25 -1.82
N GLU A 41 50.51 4.37 -1.68
CA GLU A 41 51.78 4.47 -0.95
C GLU A 41 51.59 4.89 0.52
N THR A 42 50.63 5.81 0.75
CA THR A 42 50.40 6.42 2.05
C THR A 42 49.43 5.62 2.93
N HIS A 43 48.47 4.93 2.35
CA HIS A 43 47.37 4.23 3.01
C HIS A 43 46.62 5.11 4.03
N ASP A 44 46.56 6.44 3.79
CA ASP A 44 45.85 7.39 4.65
C ASP A 44 44.35 7.45 4.28
N LEU A 45 43.53 6.76 5.03
CA LEU A 45 42.08 6.68 4.79
C LEU A 45 41.37 8.04 4.86
N TRP A 46 41.95 9.05 5.53
CA TRP A 46 41.38 10.41 5.54
C TRP A 46 41.49 11.08 4.17
N ASP A 47 42.56 10.84 3.42
CA ASP A 47 42.73 11.39 2.09
C ASP A 47 41.68 10.83 1.11
N ALA A 48 41.44 9.52 1.16
CA ALA A 48 40.38 8.86 0.41
C ALA A 48 38.99 9.38 0.80
N GLN A 49 38.73 9.52 2.09
CA GLN A 49 37.45 10.04 2.59
C GLN A 49 37.21 11.49 2.13
N GLN A 50 38.22 12.35 2.17
CA GLN A 50 38.08 13.72 1.71
C GLN A 50 37.81 13.81 0.22
N TYR A 51 38.49 13.00 -0.62
CA TYR A 51 38.27 12.97 -2.05
C TYR A 51 36.85 12.51 -2.38
N ALA A 52 36.38 11.40 -1.81
CA ALA A 52 35.02 10.90 -2.01
C ALA A 52 33.97 11.94 -1.54
N ASN A 53 34.22 12.62 -0.42
CA ASN A 53 33.33 13.67 0.08
C ASN A 53 33.26 14.88 -0.86
N CYS A 54 34.38 15.33 -1.41
CA CYS A 54 34.41 16.41 -2.42
C CYS A 54 33.59 16.03 -3.65
N LEU A 55 33.78 14.83 -4.18
CA LEU A 55 33.01 14.31 -5.30
C LEU A 55 31.50 14.29 -5.00
N LYS A 56 31.12 13.77 -3.81
CA LYS A 56 29.72 13.75 -3.38
C LYS A 56 29.11 15.16 -3.30
N LYS A 57 29.84 16.12 -2.71
CA LYS A 57 29.38 17.53 -2.57
C LYS A 57 29.21 18.22 -3.92
N LEU A 58 29.97 17.81 -4.91
CA LEU A 58 29.87 18.27 -6.30
C LEU A 58 28.87 17.43 -7.13
N ASN A 59 28.07 16.57 -6.50
CA ASN A 59 27.10 15.67 -7.14
C ASN A 59 27.70 14.70 -8.17
N ARG A 60 29.01 14.40 -8.08
CA ARG A 60 29.71 13.37 -8.88
C ARG A 60 29.57 12.02 -8.18
N LEU A 61 28.32 11.53 -8.06
CA LEU A 61 27.99 10.38 -7.21
C LEU A 61 28.59 9.05 -7.72
N ASP A 62 28.73 8.87 -9.04
CA ASP A 62 29.34 7.66 -9.61
C ASP A 62 30.81 7.53 -9.21
N GLU A 63 31.55 8.61 -9.31
CA GLU A 63 32.96 8.63 -8.95
C GLU A 63 33.17 8.52 -7.42
N ALA A 64 32.33 9.22 -6.66
CA ALA A 64 32.34 9.10 -5.21
C ALA A 64 32.04 7.68 -4.73
N GLU A 65 31.08 6.98 -5.38
CA GLU A 65 30.77 5.59 -5.11
C GLU A 65 31.96 4.70 -5.40
N GLN A 66 32.60 4.85 -6.55
CA GLN A 66 33.75 4.05 -6.95
C GLN A 66 34.90 4.15 -5.92
N VAL A 67 35.24 5.38 -5.51
CA VAL A 67 36.28 5.59 -4.47
C VAL A 67 35.91 4.87 -3.16
N CYS A 68 34.67 4.98 -2.71
CA CYS A 68 34.24 4.31 -1.48
C CYS A 68 34.25 2.77 -1.64
N GLU A 69 33.83 2.25 -2.80
CA GLU A 69 33.78 0.83 -3.08
C GLU A 69 35.17 0.23 -3.13
N ASP A 70 36.12 0.87 -3.81
CA ASP A 70 37.51 0.44 -3.90
C ASP A 70 38.13 0.36 -2.51
N VAL A 71 38.05 1.44 -1.74
CA VAL A 71 38.63 1.51 -0.39
C VAL A 71 37.95 0.53 0.57
N TYR A 72 36.62 0.43 0.57
CA TYR A 72 35.90 -0.50 1.42
C TYR A 72 36.26 -1.96 1.09
N SER A 73 36.31 -2.32 -0.19
CA SER A 73 36.58 -3.69 -0.64
C SER A 73 38.01 -4.11 -0.32
N GLU A 74 38.98 -3.19 -0.45
CA GLU A 74 40.38 -3.46 -0.22
C GLU A 74 40.73 -3.54 1.27
N PHE A 75 40.16 -2.64 2.09
CA PHE A 75 40.66 -2.45 3.45
C PHE A 75 39.78 -2.99 4.58
N LYS A 76 38.49 -3.30 4.35
CA LYS A 76 37.53 -3.70 5.40
C LYS A 76 38.00 -4.82 6.33
N ASP A 77 38.84 -5.74 5.83
CA ASP A 77 39.34 -6.90 6.56
C ASP A 77 40.84 -6.79 6.90
N THR A 78 41.44 -5.60 6.81
CA THR A 78 42.89 -5.39 7.02
C THR A 78 43.20 -4.78 8.36
N GLU A 79 44.48 -4.91 8.81
CA GLU A 79 44.98 -4.28 10.04
C GLU A 79 44.97 -2.74 9.97
N ILE A 80 44.97 -2.15 8.75
CA ILE A 80 44.91 -0.68 8.55
C ILE A 80 43.63 -0.13 9.17
N VAL A 81 42.52 -0.82 9.06
CA VAL A 81 41.25 -0.41 9.67
C VAL A 81 41.33 -0.33 11.19
N LYS A 82 42.12 -1.21 11.85
CA LYS A 82 42.29 -1.16 13.30
C LYS A 82 43.03 0.10 13.74
N THR A 83 44.03 0.53 12.97
CA THR A 83 44.83 1.71 13.27
C THR A 83 44.13 3.02 12.88
N GLN A 84 43.32 2.98 11.85
CA GLN A 84 42.55 4.13 11.30
C GLN A 84 41.04 3.94 11.41
N SER A 85 40.56 3.31 12.47
CA SER A 85 39.16 2.92 12.63
C SER A 85 38.15 4.09 12.47
N GLN A 86 38.53 5.28 12.94
CA GLN A 86 37.68 6.46 12.81
C GLN A 86 37.56 6.93 11.36
N ALA A 87 38.67 6.96 10.60
CA ALA A 87 38.63 7.32 9.18
C ALA A 87 37.80 6.33 8.36
N PHE A 88 37.97 5.03 8.63
CA PHE A 88 37.18 3.99 7.96
C PHE A 88 35.70 4.13 8.28
N LEU A 89 35.30 4.37 9.51
CA LEU A 89 33.91 4.63 9.89
C LEU A 89 33.31 5.83 9.12
N TYR A 90 34.10 6.89 8.90
CA TYR A 90 33.64 8.03 8.09
C TYR A 90 33.48 7.67 6.61
N ILE A 91 34.30 6.76 6.08
CA ILE A 91 34.14 6.22 4.71
C ILE A 91 32.86 5.38 4.63
N GLU A 92 32.62 4.47 5.58
CA GLU A 92 31.38 3.67 5.60
C GLU A 92 30.13 4.56 5.66
N ASN A 93 30.12 5.55 6.52
CA ASN A 93 29.04 6.53 6.60
C ASN A 93 28.84 7.32 5.29
N LEU A 94 29.94 7.74 4.67
CA LEU A 94 29.90 8.48 3.42
C LEU A 94 29.35 7.60 2.29
N TYR A 95 29.81 6.35 2.23
CA TYR A 95 29.33 5.36 1.26
C TYR A 95 27.83 5.08 1.44
N ALA A 96 27.37 4.91 2.68
CA ALA A 96 25.95 4.77 2.98
C ALA A 96 25.11 5.97 2.50
N TRP A 97 25.62 7.21 2.68
CA TRP A 97 24.96 8.40 2.17
C TRP A 97 24.95 8.48 0.63
N ILE A 98 26.02 8.05 -0.04
CA ILE A 98 26.08 7.99 -1.50
C ILE A 98 25.05 7.01 -2.05
N ILE A 99 24.96 5.80 -1.45
CA ILE A 99 23.94 4.81 -1.80
C ILE A 99 22.54 5.40 -1.63
N ASN A 100 22.26 6.05 -0.50
CA ASN A 100 20.97 6.69 -0.27
C ASN A 100 20.65 7.77 -1.30
N ASP A 101 21.60 8.64 -1.60
CA ASP A 101 21.37 9.76 -2.53
C ASP A 101 21.22 9.28 -3.97
N LYS A 102 21.99 8.27 -4.39
CA LYS A 102 22.01 7.77 -5.76
C LYS A 102 20.87 6.82 -6.08
N TYR A 103 20.55 5.88 -5.19
CA TYR A 103 19.63 4.78 -5.48
C TYR A 103 18.28 4.90 -4.75
N ILE A 104 18.26 5.41 -3.52
CA ILE A 104 17.07 5.35 -2.68
C ILE A 104 16.19 6.59 -2.86
N LYS A 105 16.77 7.79 -2.80
CA LYS A 105 16.04 9.05 -3.03
C LYS A 105 15.53 9.18 -4.46
N THR A 106 16.19 8.57 -5.41
CA THR A 106 15.83 8.62 -6.83
C THR A 106 14.84 7.55 -7.26
N ILE A 107 14.51 6.60 -6.38
CA ILE A 107 13.60 5.51 -6.68
C ILE A 107 12.17 6.03 -6.90
N LYS A 108 11.77 6.21 -8.15
CA LYS A 108 10.41 6.64 -8.52
C LYS A 108 9.63 5.54 -9.23
N GLN A 109 10.22 4.94 -10.25
CA GLN A 109 9.64 3.85 -11.03
C GLN A 109 10.79 2.94 -11.50
N PRO A 110 11.29 2.04 -10.64
CA PRO A 110 12.41 1.17 -10.98
C PRO A 110 11.98 0.18 -12.07
N ASP A 111 12.86 -0.05 -13.05
CA ASP A 111 12.76 -1.21 -13.92
C ASP A 111 13.34 -2.46 -13.22
N TYR A 112 13.26 -3.64 -13.88
CA TYR A 112 13.77 -4.88 -13.30
C TYR A 112 15.28 -4.84 -13.00
N LYS A 113 16.09 -4.29 -13.92
CA LYS A 113 17.55 -4.17 -13.74
C LYS A 113 17.89 -3.24 -12.58
N TYR A 114 17.14 -2.14 -12.45
CA TYR A 114 17.31 -1.23 -11.33
C TYR A 114 16.99 -1.92 -10.00
N SER A 115 15.96 -2.75 -9.96
CA SER A 115 15.58 -3.50 -8.75
C SER A 115 16.69 -4.43 -8.28
N GLU A 116 17.32 -5.22 -9.16
CA GLU A 116 18.44 -6.10 -8.82
C GLU A 116 19.61 -5.32 -8.21
N VAL A 117 20.01 -4.21 -8.86
CA VAL A 117 21.08 -3.35 -8.35
C VAL A 117 20.75 -2.80 -6.97
N VAL A 118 19.50 -2.32 -6.78
CA VAL A 118 19.07 -1.72 -5.52
C VAL A 118 19.03 -2.73 -4.38
N PHE A 119 18.64 -3.98 -4.61
CA PHE A 119 18.71 -5.05 -3.61
C PHE A 119 20.14 -5.31 -3.15
N GLY A 120 21.09 -5.42 -4.09
CA GLY A 120 22.52 -5.53 -3.77
C GLY A 120 23.03 -4.36 -2.94
N LYS A 121 22.60 -3.11 -3.29
CA LYS A 121 22.97 -1.91 -2.53
C LYS A 121 22.29 -1.83 -1.15
N LEU A 122 21.08 -2.40 -0.96
CA LEU A 122 20.48 -2.52 0.38
C LEU A 122 21.24 -3.48 1.28
N THR A 123 21.68 -4.63 0.76
CA THR A 123 22.52 -5.58 1.50
C THR A 123 23.85 -4.94 1.90
N LEU A 124 24.49 -4.23 0.97
CA LEU A 124 25.69 -3.46 1.26
C LEU A 124 25.44 -2.39 2.34
N LEU A 125 24.36 -1.63 2.21
CA LEU A 125 23.98 -0.59 3.17
C LEU A 125 23.78 -1.18 4.58
N TYR A 126 23.18 -2.36 4.69
CA TYR A 126 23.06 -3.06 5.95
C TYR A 126 24.45 -3.36 6.55
N ASN A 127 25.37 -3.92 5.75
CA ASN A 127 26.72 -4.25 6.19
C ASN A 127 27.52 -3.01 6.63
N LEU A 128 27.35 -1.88 5.96
CA LEU A 128 27.99 -0.61 6.31
C LEU A 128 27.47 -0.02 7.63
N LEU A 129 26.22 -0.32 8.01
CA LEU A 129 25.54 0.34 9.12
C LEU A 129 25.27 -0.55 10.34
N LYS A 130 25.34 -1.89 10.21
CA LYS A 130 24.96 -2.85 11.27
C LYS A 130 25.75 -2.67 12.57
N ASP A 131 27.03 -2.33 12.49
CA ASP A 131 27.93 -2.19 13.64
C ASP A 131 28.10 -0.73 14.08
N THR A 132 27.43 0.21 13.37
CA THR A 132 27.56 1.64 13.68
C THR A 132 26.33 2.12 14.45
N LYS A 133 26.55 2.93 15.49
CA LYS A 133 25.48 3.71 16.12
C LYS A 133 25.08 4.93 15.26
N ALA A 134 25.55 5.00 14.02
CA ALA A 134 25.23 6.06 13.09
C ALA A 134 23.75 6.03 12.74
N THR A 135 23.08 7.13 12.99
CA THR A 135 21.64 7.22 12.90
C THR A 135 21.14 7.57 11.49
N LYS A 136 22.02 7.90 10.53
CA LYS A 136 21.62 8.35 9.20
C LYS A 136 22.70 8.04 8.14
N PRO A 137 22.32 7.61 6.93
CA PRO A 137 20.95 7.17 6.60
C PRO A 137 20.56 5.90 7.38
N SER A 138 19.34 5.86 7.95
CA SER A 138 18.86 4.69 8.68
C SER A 138 18.57 3.54 7.72
N PHE A 139 19.19 2.37 7.90
CA PHE A 139 18.93 1.20 7.07
C PHE A 139 17.44 0.83 7.01
N PRO A 140 16.69 0.75 8.14
CA PRO A 140 15.27 0.45 8.08
C PRO A 140 14.47 1.44 7.21
N TYR A 141 14.75 2.74 7.33
CA TYR A 141 14.08 3.75 6.50
C TYR A 141 14.35 3.55 5.01
N CYS A 142 15.61 3.29 4.65
CA CYS A 142 16.01 3.06 3.26
C CYS A 142 15.36 1.79 2.70
N ALA A 143 15.44 0.69 3.44
CA ALA A 143 14.86 -0.59 3.06
C ALA A 143 13.34 -0.50 2.86
N LEU A 144 12.61 0.05 3.84
CA LEU A 144 11.16 0.21 3.75
C LEU A 144 10.75 1.15 2.61
N THR A 145 11.52 2.22 2.33
CA THR A 145 11.26 3.13 1.20
C THR A 145 11.38 2.38 -0.13
N VAL A 146 12.42 1.61 -0.32
CA VAL A 146 12.63 0.80 -1.54
C VAL A 146 11.53 -0.23 -1.68
N LEU A 147 11.30 -1.04 -0.66
CA LEU A 147 10.30 -2.11 -0.68
C LEU A 147 8.89 -1.58 -0.96
N LYS A 148 8.52 -0.42 -0.42
CA LYS A 148 7.21 0.23 -0.73
C LYS A 148 7.09 0.62 -2.19
N GLN A 149 8.16 1.11 -2.81
CA GLN A 149 8.12 1.47 -4.23
C GLN A 149 8.08 0.24 -5.13
N LEU A 150 8.84 -0.78 -4.79
CA LEU A 150 8.87 -2.01 -5.55
C LEU A 150 7.54 -2.80 -5.42
N ASN A 151 6.95 -2.86 -4.23
CA ASN A 151 5.67 -3.52 -3.98
C ASN A 151 4.50 -2.92 -4.80
N LYS A 152 4.55 -1.61 -5.11
CA LYS A 152 3.54 -0.96 -5.98
C LYS A 152 3.56 -1.43 -7.44
N GLN A 153 4.58 -2.15 -7.86
CA GLN A 153 4.79 -2.55 -9.26
C GLN A 153 4.26 -3.95 -9.61
N ASN A 154 3.28 -4.46 -8.86
CA ASN A 154 2.56 -5.72 -9.13
C ASN A 154 3.46 -6.86 -9.68
N GLY A 155 4.01 -7.68 -8.81
CA GLY A 155 4.67 -8.94 -9.18
C GLY A 155 6.11 -8.83 -9.68
N LYS A 156 6.76 -7.68 -9.55
CA LYS A 156 8.18 -7.50 -9.92
C LYS A 156 9.16 -7.75 -8.78
N ILE A 157 8.70 -7.77 -7.53
CA ILE A 157 9.50 -8.27 -6.43
C ILE A 157 9.17 -9.73 -6.24
N ILE A 158 10.19 -10.55 -6.18
CA ILE A 158 10.05 -11.89 -5.62
C ILE A 158 9.81 -11.70 -4.13
N ALA A 159 8.67 -12.15 -3.64
CA ALA A 159 8.30 -11.96 -2.22
C ALA A 159 9.39 -12.49 -1.25
N ALA A 160 10.16 -13.51 -1.66
CA ALA A 160 11.29 -14.03 -0.91
C ALA A 160 12.38 -12.97 -0.68
N GLU A 161 12.75 -12.21 -1.71
CA GLU A 161 13.78 -11.15 -1.60
C GLU A 161 13.31 -10.03 -0.66
N GLY A 162 12.02 -9.64 -0.77
CA GLY A 162 11.43 -8.66 0.14
C GLY A 162 11.46 -9.12 1.59
N LEU A 163 11.15 -10.39 1.85
CA LEU A 163 11.21 -10.98 3.20
C LEU A 163 12.65 -11.09 3.71
N GLU A 164 13.62 -11.39 2.85
CA GLU A 164 15.05 -11.41 3.20
C GLU A 164 15.52 -10.04 3.69
N ILE A 165 15.24 -8.98 2.93
CA ILE A 165 15.59 -7.61 3.35
C ILE A 165 14.87 -7.22 4.65
N LEU A 166 13.58 -7.57 4.81
CA LEU A 166 12.86 -7.28 6.04
C LEU A 166 13.43 -8.05 7.25
N SER A 167 14.03 -9.22 7.05
CA SER A 167 14.66 -10.00 8.14
C SER A 167 15.89 -9.32 8.72
N LEU A 168 16.53 -8.41 7.98
CA LEU A 168 17.66 -7.61 8.45
C LEU A 168 17.24 -6.44 9.35
N ILE A 169 15.95 -6.16 9.47
CA ILE A 169 15.42 -5.05 10.27
C ILE A 169 15.09 -5.53 11.68
N SER A 170 15.68 -4.88 12.68
CA SER A 170 15.34 -5.09 14.10
C SER A 170 14.00 -4.41 14.41
N LEU A 171 12.93 -5.19 14.53
CA LEU A 171 11.58 -4.68 14.80
C LEU A 171 11.46 -3.85 16.10
N PRO A 172 12.11 -4.22 17.24
CA PRO A 172 12.08 -3.42 18.46
C PRO A 172 12.64 -2.01 18.30
N GLU A 173 13.54 -1.79 17.32
CA GLU A 173 14.18 -0.49 17.08
C GLU A 173 13.34 0.42 16.18
N LEU A 174 12.25 -0.11 15.57
CA LEU A 174 11.38 0.68 14.72
C LEU A 174 10.48 1.60 15.54
N SER A 175 10.48 2.89 15.17
CA SER A 175 9.55 3.87 15.74
C SER A 175 8.11 3.51 15.44
N SER A 176 7.26 3.57 16.48
CA SER A 176 5.79 3.52 16.37
C SER A 176 5.17 4.90 16.14
N GLU A 177 5.97 5.98 16.18
CA GLU A 177 5.48 7.34 16.02
C GLU A 177 5.24 7.66 14.53
N ALA A 178 4.05 8.18 14.24
CA ALA A 178 3.69 8.73 12.94
C ALA A 178 4.38 10.07 12.71
N LYS A 179 4.77 10.36 11.47
CA LYS A 179 5.32 11.66 11.10
C LYS A 179 4.25 12.51 10.44
N SER A 180 3.96 13.67 11.03
CA SER A 180 3.03 14.64 10.44
C SER A 180 3.68 15.45 9.31
N TYR A 181 2.87 15.79 8.31
CA TYR A 181 3.24 16.73 7.24
C TYR A 181 2.04 17.58 6.86
N THR A 182 2.31 18.76 6.31
CA THR A 182 1.25 19.64 5.78
C THR A 182 1.17 19.47 4.27
N ASP A 183 0.00 19.10 3.76
CA ASP A 183 -0.21 18.96 2.31
C ASP A 183 -0.35 20.33 1.62
N SER A 184 -0.39 20.32 0.28
CA SER A 184 -0.49 21.55 -0.54
C SER A 184 -1.78 22.36 -0.29
N SER A 185 -2.78 21.78 0.37
CA SER A 185 -4.02 22.46 0.77
C SER A 185 -3.94 23.07 2.18
N GLY A 186 -2.79 22.97 2.87
CA GLY A 186 -2.60 23.44 4.24
C GLY A 186 -3.14 22.50 5.32
N LYS A 187 -3.57 21.29 4.95
CA LYS A 187 -4.09 20.30 5.90
C LYS A 187 -2.97 19.43 6.45
N THR A 188 -2.88 19.35 7.77
CA THR A 188 -1.98 18.41 8.44
C THR A 188 -2.46 16.97 8.22
N ARG A 189 -1.55 16.12 7.78
CA ARG A 189 -1.72 14.68 7.59
C ARG A 189 -0.59 13.93 8.26
N GLU A 190 -0.76 12.64 8.44
CA GLU A 190 0.24 11.76 9.03
C GLU A 190 0.61 10.65 8.06
N PHE A 191 1.88 10.29 8.06
CA PHE A 191 2.38 9.06 7.44
C PHE A 191 2.25 7.92 8.44
N ALA A 192 2.12 6.71 7.95
CA ALA A 192 2.28 5.52 8.77
C ALA A 192 3.66 5.53 9.45
N SER A 193 3.76 4.99 10.65
CA SER A 193 5.03 4.79 11.34
C SER A 193 5.91 3.76 10.60
N LEU A 194 7.22 3.75 10.87
CA LEU A 194 8.11 2.74 10.28
C LEU A 194 7.71 1.31 10.69
N LYS A 195 7.21 1.14 11.91
CA LYS A 195 6.72 -0.15 12.39
C LYS A 195 5.45 -0.60 11.64
N GLU A 196 4.52 0.32 11.37
CA GLU A 196 3.33 0.04 10.58
C GLU A 196 3.68 -0.30 9.12
N ASP A 197 4.61 0.46 8.52
CA ASP A 197 5.13 0.16 7.18
C ASP A 197 5.78 -1.22 7.09
N TYR A 198 6.55 -1.61 8.10
CA TYR A 198 7.18 -2.93 8.19
C TYR A 198 6.13 -4.05 8.19
N TYR A 199 5.11 -3.97 9.07
CA TYR A 199 4.06 -4.98 9.13
C TYR A 199 3.23 -5.05 7.85
N THR A 200 2.96 -3.89 7.25
CA THR A 200 2.21 -3.82 5.98
C THR A 200 2.95 -4.57 4.88
N LEU A 201 4.24 -4.28 4.69
CA LEU A 201 5.06 -4.93 3.66
C LEU A 201 5.30 -6.40 3.96
N LYS A 202 5.61 -6.76 5.22
CA LYS A 202 5.84 -8.14 5.61
C LYS A 202 4.61 -9.01 5.36
N SER A 203 3.43 -8.52 5.74
CA SER A 203 2.19 -9.25 5.49
C SER A 203 1.82 -9.34 4.01
N ASP A 204 2.14 -8.33 3.19
CA ASP A 204 1.98 -8.41 1.73
C ASP A 204 2.87 -9.50 1.13
N PHE A 205 4.17 -9.48 1.45
CA PHE A 205 5.11 -10.48 0.94
C PHE A 205 4.83 -11.90 1.45
N LEU A 206 4.39 -12.07 2.69
CA LEU A 206 4.00 -13.38 3.23
C LEU A 206 2.78 -13.93 2.48
N LEU A 207 1.81 -13.07 2.18
CA LEU A 207 0.62 -13.47 1.40
C LEU A 207 0.99 -13.85 -0.04
N ASP A 208 1.85 -13.08 -0.70
CA ASP A 208 2.31 -13.34 -2.06
C ASP A 208 3.21 -14.59 -2.13
N ALA A 209 4.01 -14.84 -1.09
CA ALA A 209 4.80 -16.07 -0.93
C ALA A 209 3.96 -17.28 -0.52
N LYS A 210 2.63 -17.15 -0.37
CA LYS A 210 1.69 -18.20 0.10
C LYS A 210 2.04 -18.76 1.49
N ARG A 211 2.70 -17.95 2.33
CA ARG A 211 3.01 -18.28 3.72
C ARG A 211 1.86 -17.82 4.61
N TYR A 212 0.72 -18.49 4.49
CA TYR A 212 -0.55 -18.02 5.03
C TYR A 212 -0.58 -17.99 6.56
N GLU A 213 -0.05 -19.00 7.25
CA GLU A 213 0.04 -19.04 8.71
C GLU A 213 0.91 -17.90 9.24
N ASP A 214 2.06 -17.67 8.61
CA ASP A 214 2.95 -16.57 8.98
C ASP A 214 2.31 -15.20 8.73
N CYS A 215 1.52 -15.09 7.66
CA CYS A 215 0.76 -13.88 7.35
C CYS A 215 -0.29 -13.57 8.44
N ILE A 216 -1.01 -14.60 8.92
CA ILE A 216 -1.97 -14.46 10.02
C ILE A 216 -1.27 -14.00 11.29
N ILE A 217 -0.14 -14.65 11.65
CA ILE A 217 0.66 -14.27 12.83
C ILE A 217 1.11 -12.81 12.70
N CYS A 218 1.73 -12.44 11.58
CA CYS A 218 2.22 -11.08 11.33
C CYS A 218 1.12 -10.02 11.43
N CYS A 219 -0.07 -10.29 10.87
CA CYS A 219 -1.19 -9.37 10.93
C CYS A 219 -1.76 -9.24 12.36
N ASN A 220 -1.84 -10.33 13.12
CA ASN A 220 -2.27 -10.28 14.52
C ASN A 220 -1.27 -9.51 15.38
N GLU A 221 0.03 -9.76 15.23
CA GLU A 221 1.08 -8.97 15.91
C GLU A 221 0.96 -7.47 15.59
N ALA A 222 0.68 -7.11 14.33
CA ALA A 222 0.46 -5.73 13.95
C ALA A 222 -0.76 -5.12 14.67
N MET A 223 -1.88 -5.87 14.72
CA MET A 223 -3.11 -5.41 15.38
C MET A 223 -2.97 -5.27 16.89
N GLU A 224 -2.11 -6.05 17.53
CA GLU A 224 -1.83 -5.99 18.98
C GLU A 224 -0.80 -4.91 19.34
N THR A 225 0.16 -4.64 18.43
CA THR A 225 1.31 -3.78 18.73
C THR A 225 1.09 -2.32 18.34
N LEU A 226 0.28 -2.07 17.29
CA LEU A 226 0.04 -0.74 16.77
C LEU A 226 -1.18 -0.12 17.45
N GLU A 227 -1.01 1.05 18.05
CA GLU A 227 -2.11 1.80 18.70
C GLU A 227 -2.96 2.56 17.68
N ASN A 228 -2.35 3.05 16.61
CA ASN A 228 -2.99 3.82 15.57
C ASN A 228 -2.70 3.25 14.19
N PHE A 229 -3.71 3.23 13.33
CA PHE A 229 -3.62 2.74 11.97
C PHE A 229 -3.84 3.88 10.97
N HIS A 230 -3.01 3.90 9.92
CA HIS A 230 -3.12 4.84 8.81
C HIS A 230 -3.63 4.09 7.57
N TYR A 231 -4.25 4.82 6.63
CA TYR A 231 -4.69 4.30 5.34
C TYR A 231 -5.63 3.09 5.41
N ASP A 232 -6.44 2.98 6.48
CA ASP A 232 -7.30 1.84 6.78
C ASP A 232 -6.50 0.52 6.96
N ASN A 233 -5.26 0.55 7.47
CA ASN A 233 -4.43 -0.65 7.61
C ASN A 233 -5.02 -1.70 8.57
N ASP A 234 -5.81 -1.30 9.56
CA ASP A 234 -6.59 -2.21 10.41
C ASP A 234 -7.54 -3.09 9.57
N ILE A 235 -8.20 -2.50 8.58
CA ILE A 235 -9.07 -3.20 7.62
C ILE A 235 -8.22 -4.11 6.72
N TRP A 236 -7.08 -3.62 6.22
CA TRP A 236 -6.22 -4.40 5.35
C TRP A 236 -5.58 -5.59 6.05
N PHE A 237 -5.10 -5.46 7.30
CA PHE A 237 -4.61 -6.59 8.09
C PHE A 237 -5.71 -7.64 8.34
N SER A 238 -6.89 -7.20 8.77
CA SER A 238 -8.03 -8.10 8.98
C SER A 238 -8.44 -8.83 7.70
N ARG A 239 -8.42 -8.14 6.55
CA ARG A 239 -8.67 -8.74 5.23
C ARG A 239 -7.61 -9.77 4.84
N LYS A 240 -6.32 -9.51 5.09
CA LYS A 240 -5.23 -10.45 4.82
C LYS A 240 -5.36 -11.71 5.68
N ILE A 241 -5.75 -11.59 6.96
CA ILE A 241 -6.06 -12.72 7.82
C ILE A 241 -7.17 -13.55 7.19
N SER A 242 -8.29 -12.95 6.81
CA SER A 242 -9.40 -13.67 6.18
C SER A 242 -8.97 -14.37 4.89
N LYS A 243 -8.22 -13.69 4.03
CA LYS A 243 -7.70 -14.28 2.79
C LYS A 243 -6.80 -15.47 3.07
N SER A 244 -5.91 -15.37 4.04
CA SER A 244 -5.04 -16.47 4.46
C SER A 244 -5.83 -17.67 5.02
N LEU A 245 -6.84 -17.41 5.85
CA LEU A 245 -7.76 -18.46 6.34
C LEU A 245 -8.46 -19.18 5.19
N GLY A 246 -8.96 -18.42 4.21
CA GLY A 246 -9.60 -19.00 3.02
C GLY A 246 -8.68 -19.91 2.20
N GLU A 247 -7.43 -19.47 1.99
CA GLU A 247 -6.42 -20.26 1.28
C GLU A 247 -5.97 -21.53 2.04
N LEU A 248 -6.08 -21.49 3.38
CA LEU A 248 -5.86 -22.66 4.25
C LEU A 248 -7.10 -23.59 4.34
N GLY A 249 -8.18 -23.29 3.62
CA GLY A 249 -9.42 -24.08 3.63
C GLY A 249 -10.34 -23.79 4.82
N GLN A 250 -10.02 -22.83 5.67
CA GLN A 250 -10.83 -22.41 6.83
C GLN A 250 -11.87 -21.35 6.38
N ILE A 251 -12.77 -21.77 5.47
CA ILE A 251 -13.68 -20.86 4.75
C ILE A 251 -14.68 -20.19 5.70
N ASP A 252 -15.24 -20.92 6.66
CA ASP A 252 -16.22 -20.38 7.61
C ASP A 252 -15.59 -19.30 8.51
N ASP A 253 -14.35 -19.51 8.95
CA ASP A 253 -13.61 -18.53 9.74
C ASP A 253 -13.29 -17.28 8.90
N ALA A 254 -12.92 -17.47 7.62
CA ALA A 254 -12.69 -16.38 6.69
C ALA A 254 -13.95 -15.53 6.48
N ILE A 255 -15.10 -16.15 6.28
CA ILE A 255 -16.41 -15.48 6.17
C ILE A 255 -16.71 -14.72 7.47
N SER A 256 -16.66 -15.39 8.61
CA SER A 256 -16.96 -14.79 9.92
C SER A 256 -16.08 -13.56 10.20
N LYS A 257 -14.80 -13.61 9.85
CA LYS A 257 -13.88 -12.48 10.00
C LYS A 257 -14.27 -11.32 9.11
N LEU A 258 -14.60 -11.55 7.83
CA LEU A 258 -15.04 -10.51 6.90
C LEU A 258 -16.41 -9.94 7.28
N GLU A 259 -17.35 -10.76 7.72
CA GLU A 259 -18.67 -10.27 8.17
C GLU A 259 -18.55 -9.28 9.32
N LYS A 260 -17.73 -9.59 10.33
CA LYS A 260 -17.41 -8.66 11.42
C LYS A 260 -16.80 -7.37 10.89
N LEU A 261 -15.93 -7.46 9.87
CA LEU A 261 -15.32 -6.31 9.26
C LEU A 261 -16.33 -5.46 8.47
N THR A 262 -17.31 -6.10 7.80
CA THR A 262 -18.35 -5.36 7.06
C THR A 262 -19.32 -4.58 7.96
N ILE A 263 -19.39 -4.90 9.24
CA ILE A 263 -20.18 -4.13 10.23
C ILE A 263 -19.60 -2.71 10.43
N ILE A 264 -18.26 -2.59 10.38
CA ILE A 264 -17.53 -1.34 10.60
C ILE A 264 -17.07 -0.65 9.31
N SER A 265 -17.07 -1.38 8.19
CA SER A 265 -16.60 -0.91 6.87
C SER A 265 -17.42 -1.51 5.74
N ASP A 266 -18.08 -0.68 4.97
CA ASP A 266 -18.97 -1.07 3.86
C ASP A 266 -18.25 -1.13 2.49
N LYS A 267 -16.96 -1.40 2.49
CA LYS A 267 -16.16 -1.51 1.26
C LYS A 267 -16.68 -2.65 0.38
N TRP A 268 -16.93 -2.37 -0.90
CA TRP A 268 -17.51 -3.33 -1.85
C TRP A 268 -16.69 -4.62 -2.00
N PHE A 269 -15.37 -4.52 -1.93
CA PHE A 269 -14.49 -5.67 -2.13
C PHE A 269 -14.55 -6.69 -0.97
N LEU A 270 -14.87 -6.24 0.28
CA LEU A 270 -15.07 -7.15 1.41
C LEU A 270 -16.32 -8.01 1.19
N LEU A 271 -17.43 -7.37 0.77
CA LEU A 271 -18.67 -8.08 0.42
C LEU A 271 -18.46 -9.04 -0.77
N TYR A 272 -17.70 -8.62 -1.77
CA TYR A 272 -17.38 -9.49 -2.91
C TYR A 272 -16.55 -10.70 -2.50
N GLU A 273 -15.60 -10.55 -1.59
CA GLU A 273 -14.80 -11.68 -1.08
C GLU A 273 -15.67 -12.67 -0.29
N ILE A 274 -16.59 -12.19 0.54
CA ILE A 274 -17.57 -13.05 1.21
C ILE A 274 -18.39 -13.84 0.17
N GLY A 275 -18.88 -13.15 -0.85
CA GLY A 275 -19.61 -13.79 -1.95
C GLY A 275 -18.82 -14.91 -2.64
N LYS A 276 -17.50 -14.70 -2.86
CA LYS A 276 -16.62 -15.73 -3.43
C LYS A 276 -16.43 -16.92 -2.51
N TYR A 277 -16.35 -16.73 -1.20
CA TYR A 277 -16.26 -17.83 -0.25
C TYR A 277 -17.57 -18.64 -0.19
N TYR A 278 -18.73 -18.00 -0.23
CA TYR A 278 -20.01 -18.72 -0.33
C TYR A 278 -20.13 -19.52 -1.64
N LEU A 279 -19.56 -19.04 -2.76
CA LEU A 279 -19.43 -19.84 -3.98
C LEU A 279 -18.59 -21.09 -3.77
N GLN A 280 -17.47 -21.01 -3.06
CA GLN A 280 -16.64 -22.19 -2.74
C GLN A 280 -17.40 -23.22 -1.87
N LEU A 281 -18.31 -22.74 -1.03
CA LEU A 281 -19.21 -23.59 -0.23
C LEU A 281 -20.44 -24.06 -1.03
N ASN A 282 -20.54 -23.73 -2.31
CA ASN A 282 -21.70 -24.01 -3.16
C ASN A 282 -23.02 -23.42 -2.62
N ASN A 283 -22.94 -22.35 -1.84
CA ASN A 283 -24.11 -21.61 -1.35
C ASN A 283 -24.41 -20.42 -2.27
N LEU A 284 -25.13 -20.70 -3.37
CA LEU A 284 -25.36 -19.75 -4.46
C LEU A 284 -26.22 -18.55 -4.03
N ASP A 285 -27.16 -18.74 -3.12
CA ASP A 285 -28.08 -17.69 -2.65
C ASP A 285 -27.35 -16.66 -1.80
N GLU A 286 -26.53 -17.08 -0.84
CA GLU A 286 -25.69 -16.17 -0.05
C GLU A 286 -24.62 -15.51 -0.91
N ALA A 287 -23.99 -16.26 -1.83
CA ALA A 287 -23.03 -15.70 -2.76
C ALA A 287 -23.65 -14.55 -3.57
N LEU A 288 -24.82 -14.75 -4.14
CA LEU A 288 -25.53 -13.73 -4.92
C LEU A 288 -25.96 -12.56 -4.03
N THR A 289 -26.43 -12.81 -2.84
CA THR A 289 -26.80 -11.78 -1.86
C THR A 289 -25.62 -10.83 -1.58
N TYR A 290 -24.46 -11.37 -1.22
CA TYR A 290 -23.28 -10.57 -0.92
C TYR A 290 -22.73 -9.85 -2.16
N MET A 291 -22.71 -10.50 -3.32
CA MET A 291 -22.28 -9.87 -4.59
C MET A 291 -23.22 -8.74 -5.02
N LEU A 292 -24.53 -8.90 -4.87
CA LEU A 292 -25.51 -7.85 -5.16
C LEU A 292 -25.38 -6.68 -4.17
N ARG A 293 -25.13 -6.95 -2.88
CA ARG A 293 -24.82 -5.90 -1.92
C ARG A 293 -23.56 -5.13 -2.32
N ALA A 294 -22.50 -5.84 -2.74
CA ALA A 294 -21.25 -5.25 -3.17
C ALA A 294 -21.40 -4.33 -4.39
N VAL A 295 -22.15 -4.78 -5.42
CA VAL A 295 -22.32 -3.98 -6.64
C VAL A 295 -23.19 -2.76 -6.38
N CYS A 296 -24.10 -2.83 -5.40
CA CYS A 296 -24.97 -1.72 -4.98
C CYS A 296 -24.27 -0.66 -4.10
N THR A 297 -23.00 -0.80 -3.73
CA THR A 297 -22.25 0.29 -3.08
C THR A 297 -21.98 1.45 -4.03
N LYS A 298 -21.71 2.67 -3.50
CA LYS A 298 -21.50 3.89 -4.33
C LYS A 298 -20.12 3.98 -5.00
N ASP A 299 -19.23 3.02 -4.78
CA ASP A 299 -17.92 3.03 -5.45
C ASP A 299 -18.09 2.99 -6.98
N PRO A 300 -17.15 3.59 -7.74
CA PRO A 300 -17.23 3.64 -9.19
C PRO A 300 -17.35 2.25 -9.83
N GLU A 301 -18.28 2.10 -10.78
CA GLU A 301 -18.57 0.80 -11.43
C GLU A 301 -17.34 0.23 -12.16
N ARG A 302 -16.46 1.09 -12.68
CA ARG A 302 -15.18 0.66 -13.27
C ARG A 302 -14.29 -0.15 -12.31
N MET A 303 -14.42 0.05 -11.00
CA MET A 303 -13.69 -0.74 -10.00
C MET A 303 -14.32 -2.11 -9.74
N LYS A 304 -15.56 -2.32 -10.20
CA LYS A 304 -16.37 -3.50 -9.89
C LYS A 304 -16.59 -4.40 -11.12
N VAL A 305 -15.85 -4.23 -12.22
CA VAL A 305 -16.09 -4.96 -13.46
C VAL A 305 -16.03 -6.47 -13.26
N SER A 306 -15.01 -6.97 -12.53
CA SER A 306 -14.89 -8.40 -12.22
C SER A 306 -16.03 -8.91 -11.33
N LEU A 307 -16.55 -8.08 -10.42
CA LEU A 307 -17.73 -8.41 -9.63
C LEU A 307 -18.98 -8.53 -10.52
N ILE A 308 -19.17 -7.61 -11.46
CA ILE A 308 -20.31 -7.63 -12.41
C ILE A 308 -20.24 -8.88 -13.30
N GLU A 309 -19.05 -9.25 -13.77
CA GLU A 309 -18.81 -10.49 -14.50
C GLU A 309 -19.17 -11.73 -13.65
N SER A 310 -18.72 -11.76 -12.39
CA SER A 310 -19.04 -12.86 -11.45
C SER A 310 -20.53 -12.97 -11.14
N ILE A 311 -21.24 -11.84 -11.04
CA ILE A 311 -22.71 -11.85 -10.91
C ILE A 311 -23.34 -12.49 -12.16
N GLY A 312 -22.85 -12.19 -13.35
CA GLY A 312 -23.28 -12.81 -14.59
C GLY A 312 -23.06 -14.33 -14.60
N ASP A 313 -21.90 -14.79 -14.14
CA ASP A 313 -21.58 -16.22 -14.04
C ASP A 313 -22.55 -16.94 -13.08
N LEU A 314 -22.75 -16.37 -11.91
CA LEU A 314 -23.65 -16.92 -10.89
C LEU A 314 -25.12 -16.94 -11.35
N LEU A 315 -25.57 -15.87 -12.02
CA LEU A 315 -26.91 -15.82 -12.62
C LEU A 315 -27.10 -16.87 -13.73
N THR A 316 -26.05 -17.18 -14.47
CA THR A 316 -26.08 -18.27 -15.47
C THR A 316 -26.25 -19.62 -14.80
N GLU A 317 -25.53 -19.86 -13.70
CA GLU A 317 -25.57 -21.10 -12.92
C GLU A 317 -26.96 -21.34 -12.30
N ILE A 318 -27.59 -20.31 -11.75
CA ILE A 318 -28.96 -20.40 -11.21
C ILE A 318 -30.08 -20.35 -12.27
N GLY A 319 -29.72 -20.27 -13.56
CA GLY A 319 -30.66 -20.31 -14.69
C GLY A 319 -31.25 -18.97 -15.13
N ASP A 320 -30.89 -17.86 -14.54
CA ASP A 320 -31.35 -16.50 -14.91
C ASP A 320 -30.50 -15.92 -16.07
N LYS A 321 -30.54 -16.63 -17.21
CA LYS A 321 -29.70 -16.34 -18.38
C LYS A 321 -29.91 -14.92 -18.95
N SER A 322 -31.13 -14.40 -18.89
CA SER A 322 -31.45 -13.06 -19.43
C SER A 322 -30.73 -11.98 -18.60
N PHE A 323 -30.76 -12.07 -17.28
CA PHE A 323 -30.11 -11.12 -16.42
C PHE A 323 -28.57 -11.30 -16.41
N ALA A 324 -28.09 -12.54 -16.59
CA ALA A 324 -26.67 -12.81 -16.81
C ALA A 324 -26.13 -12.07 -18.04
N GLN A 325 -26.85 -12.10 -19.18
CA GLN A 325 -26.48 -11.38 -20.41
C GLN A 325 -26.44 -9.86 -20.21
N ASP A 326 -27.32 -9.29 -19.41
CA ASP A 326 -27.26 -7.87 -19.06
C ASP A 326 -25.98 -7.53 -18.31
N ASN A 327 -25.56 -8.37 -17.36
CA ASN A 327 -24.33 -8.17 -16.59
C ASN A 327 -23.09 -8.27 -17.48
N TYR A 328 -23.00 -9.28 -18.35
CA TYR A 328 -21.86 -9.43 -19.27
C TYR A 328 -21.76 -8.26 -20.26
N ASN A 329 -22.86 -7.84 -20.84
CA ASN A 329 -22.91 -6.69 -21.75
C ASN A 329 -22.52 -5.40 -21.02
N TYR A 330 -22.98 -5.22 -19.79
CA TYR A 330 -22.64 -4.05 -19.00
C TYR A 330 -21.15 -4.02 -18.62
N ALA A 331 -20.57 -5.16 -18.21
CA ALA A 331 -19.14 -5.30 -17.94
C ALA A 331 -18.30 -4.97 -19.20
N ARG A 332 -18.72 -5.47 -20.39
CA ARG A 332 -18.11 -5.14 -21.67
C ARG A 332 -18.14 -3.63 -21.93
N GLN A 333 -19.29 -2.98 -21.77
CA GLN A 333 -19.44 -1.53 -21.97
C GLN A 333 -18.52 -0.72 -21.04
N ILE A 334 -18.42 -1.10 -19.76
CA ILE A 334 -17.50 -0.42 -18.83
C ILE A 334 -16.06 -0.54 -19.33
N ARG A 335 -15.63 -1.71 -19.81
CA ARG A 335 -14.28 -1.89 -20.34
C ARG A 335 -14.04 -1.01 -21.56
N GLN A 336 -14.98 -1.02 -22.53
CA GLN A 336 -14.88 -0.20 -23.73
C GLN A 336 -14.85 1.30 -23.43
N ASN A 337 -15.69 1.79 -22.51
CA ASN A 337 -15.75 3.20 -22.12
C ASN A 337 -14.50 3.68 -21.36
N ASN A 338 -13.62 2.77 -20.93
CA ASN A 338 -12.36 3.09 -20.26
C ASN A 338 -11.14 2.68 -21.11
N ASP A 339 -11.31 2.38 -22.40
CA ASP A 339 -10.25 1.94 -23.31
C ASP A 339 -9.52 0.66 -22.83
N TRP A 340 -10.22 -0.21 -22.10
CA TRP A 340 -9.68 -1.47 -21.62
C TRP A 340 -10.02 -2.60 -22.60
N SER A 341 -9.09 -3.52 -22.79
CA SER A 341 -9.36 -4.73 -23.58
C SER A 341 -10.50 -5.55 -22.98
N VAL A 342 -11.38 -6.06 -23.85
CA VAL A 342 -12.39 -7.03 -23.44
C VAL A 342 -11.75 -8.42 -23.44
N ALA A 343 -11.73 -9.08 -22.28
CA ALA A 343 -11.15 -10.41 -22.16
C ALA A 343 -11.91 -11.41 -23.06
N TYR A 344 -11.19 -12.30 -23.70
CA TYR A 344 -11.78 -13.32 -24.59
C TYR A 344 -12.82 -14.19 -23.85
N SER A 345 -12.56 -14.50 -22.58
CA SER A 345 -13.50 -15.22 -21.71
C SER A 345 -14.83 -14.51 -21.52
N LEU A 346 -14.84 -13.17 -21.38
CA LEU A 346 -16.06 -12.39 -21.30
C LEU A 346 -16.80 -12.36 -22.63
N GLN A 347 -16.06 -12.19 -23.73
CA GLN A 347 -16.64 -12.13 -25.06
C GLN A 347 -17.34 -13.45 -25.44
N GLY A 348 -16.77 -14.59 -25.05
CA GLY A 348 -17.37 -15.92 -25.26
C GLY A 348 -18.64 -16.17 -24.45
N LYS A 349 -18.93 -15.39 -23.43
CA LYS A 349 -20.17 -15.48 -22.61
C LYS A 349 -21.31 -14.64 -23.18
N ILE A 350 -21.04 -13.69 -24.06
CA ILE A 350 -22.05 -12.79 -24.64
C ILE A 350 -22.65 -13.47 -25.87
N THR A 351 -23.93 -13.81 -25.79
CA THR A 351 -24.66 -14.43 -26.89
C THR A 351 -25.25 -13.40 -27.85
N GLU A 352 -25.60 -12.22 -27.35
CA GLU A 352 -26.14 -11.10 -28.12
C GLU A 352 -25.58 -9.80 -27.54
N GLU A 353 -24.95 -9.01 -28.38
CA GLU A 353 -24.42 -7.70 -27.98
C GLU A 353 -25.57 -6.68 -27.94
N LYS A 354 -25.72 -6.05 -26.79
CA LYS A 354 -26.69 -4.98 -26.57
C LYS A 354 -26.15 -3.91 -25.64
N GLU A 355 -26.71 -2.73 -25.76
CA GLU A 355 -26.47 -1.66 -24.80
C GLU A 355 -27.34 -1.86 -23.55
N VAL A 356 -26.74 -1.69 -22.39
CA VAL A 356 -27.39 -1.79 -21.07
C VAL A 356 -27.22 -0.46 -20.35
N ALA A 357 -28.30 0.24 -20.12
CA ALA A 357 -28.25 1.51 -19.39
C ALA A 357 -27.92 1.26 -17.92
N SER A 358 -26.97 2.04 -17.39
CA SER A 358 -26.54 1.96 -15.97
C SER A 358 -27.73 2.03 -14.98
N LYS A 359 -28.72 2.87 -15.27
CA LYS A 359 -29.92 3.00 -14.45
C LYS A 359 -30.76 1.72 -14.40
N ASP A 360 -30.88 1.04 -15.52
CA ASP A 360 -31.76 -0.14 -15.66
C ASP A 360 -31.13 -1.37 -15.01
N ILE A 361 -29.84 -1.57 -15.20
CA ILE A 361 -29.14 -2.68 -14.53
C ILE A 361 -29.10 -2.50 -13.01
N LYS A 362 -28.85 -1.27 -12.52
CA LYS A 362 -28.92 -0.97 -11.08
C LYS A 362 -30.29 -1.30 -10.49
N LYS A 363 -31.35 -0.96 -11.20
CA LYS A 363 -32.72 -1.31 -10.77
C LYS A 363 -32.89 -2.82 -10.68
N LYS A 364 -32.38 -3.58 -11.65
CA LYS A 364 -32.43 -5.05 -11.65
C LYS A 364 -31.63 -5.65 -10.49
N TRP A 365 -30.42 -5.15 -10.21
CA TRP A 365 -29.62 -5.59 -9.04
C TRP A 365 -30.39 -5.41 -7.74
N ILE A 366 -30.97 -4.24 -7.52
CA ILE A 366 -31.72 -3.95 -6.31
C ILE A 366 -32.99 -4.81 -6.21
N GLN A 367 -33.73 -4.96 -7.30
CA GLN A 367 -34.93 -5.82 -7.33
C GLN A 367 -34.59 -7.27 -7.01
N LYS A 368 -33.51 -7.80 -7.59
CA LYS A 368 -33.04 -9.16 -7.31
C LYS A 368 -32.60 -9.29 -5.84
N LEU A 369 -31.89 -8.30 -5.31
CA LEU A 369 -31.48 -8.25 -3.91
C LEU A 369 -32.70 -8.25 -2.98
N TYR A 370 -33.75 -7.49 -3.28
CA TYR A 370 -35.01 -7.50 -2.52
C TYR A 370 -35.71 -8.84 -2.54
N GLN A 371 -35.72 -9.53 -3.69
CA GLN A 371 -36.31 -10.87 -3.83
C GLN A 371 -35.64 -11.92 -2.96
N ILE A 372 -34.28 -11.86 -2.87
CA ILE A 372 -33.49 -12.87 -2.15
C ILE A 372 -33.47 -12.55 -0.65
N SER A 373 -33.14 -11.30 -0.27
CA SER A 373 -32.89 -10.93 1.11
C SER A 373 -34.16 -10.52 1.87
N GLY A 374 -35.25 -10.35 1.17
CA GLY A 374 -36.45 -9.71 1.73
C GLY A 374 -36.27 -8.20 1.89
N SER A 375 -37.28 -7.42 1.46
CA SER A 375 -37.29 -5.97 1.64
C SER A 375 -38.26 -5.55 2.73
N LYS A 376 -38.03 -4.35 3.31
CA LYS A 376 -38.96 -3.64 4.17
C LYS A 376 -39.44 -2.38 3.50
N ARG A 377 -40.65 -1.96 3.86
CA ARG A 377 -41.20 -0.66 3.48
C ARG A 377 -41.36 0.23 4.68
N GLY A 378 -41.02 1.49 4.54
CA GLY A 378 -41.11 2.45 5.63
C GLY A 378 -41.26 3.90 5.16
N LYS A 379 -41.44 4.80 6.10
CA LYS A 379 -41.52 6.26 5.88
C LYS A 379 -40.27 6.95 6.38
N VAL A 380 -39.73 7.87 5.58
CA VAL A 380 -38.67 8.78 6.05
C VAL A 380 -39.24 9.70 7.12
N ILE A 381 -38.71 9.62 8.35
CA ILE A 381 -39.19 10.42 9.50
C ILE A 381 -38.28 11.58 9.83
N LYS A 382 -36.98 11.51 9.44
CA LYS A 382 -36.01 12.56 9.73
C LYS A 382 -34.89 12.53 8.68
N LEU A 383 -34.44 13.71 8.26
CA LEU A 383 -33.29 13.90 7.38
C LEU A 383 -32.26 14.80 8.06
N PHE A 384 -30.97 14.49 7.81
CA PHE A 384 -29.81 15.26 8.25
C PHE A 384 -29.08 15.81 7.03
N ASN A 385 -28.77 17.11 7.03
CA ASN A 385 -28.11 17.75 5.88
C ASN A 385 -26.84 17.00 5.43
N GLY A 386 -26.86 16.52 4.19
CA GLY A 386 -25.74 15.89 3.53
C GLY A 386 -25.34 14.49 4.04
N LYS A 387 -25.98 13.94 5.07
CA LYS A 387 -25.53 12.68 5.70
C LYS A 387 -26.47 11.49 5.50
N GLY A 388 -27.77 11.68 5.66
CA GLY A 388 -28.77 10.60 5.64
C GLY A 388 -29.97 10.93 6.49
N GLY A 389 -30.56 9.95 7.17
CA GLY A 389 -31.74 10.15 7.97
C GLY A 389 -32.20 8.91 8.71
N PHE A 390 -33.49 8.93 9.13
CA PHE A 390 -34.16 7.76 9.70
C PHE A 390 -35.41 7.39 8.91
N ILE A 391 -35.61 6.09 8.77
CA ILE A 391 -36.79 5.46 8.17
C ILE A 391 -37.52 4.72 9.27
N GLN A 392 -38.83 4.97 9.44
CA GLN A 392 -39.73 4.24 10.33
C GLN A 392 -40.40 3.10 9.56
N ALA A 393 -40.22 1.90 10.04
CA ALA A 393 -40.95 0.69 9.61
C ALA A 393 -41.47 -0.04 10.85
N ASP A 394 -41.11 -1.31 11.09
CA ASP A 394 -41.33 -2.03 12.33
C ASP A 394 -40.53 -1.43 13.49
N GLN A 395 -39.40 -0.83 13.21
CA GLN A 395 -38.60 0.01 14.09
C GLN A 395 -38.00 1.17 13.30
N SER A 396 -37.23 2.05 13.98
CA SER A 396 -36.50 3.12 13.30
C SER A 396 -35.14 2.66 12.84
N TYR A 397 -34.84 2.83 11.55
CA TYR A 397 -33.57 2.46 10.93
C TYR A 397 -32.83 3.71 10.47
N TYR A 398 -31.56 3.84 10.87
CA TYR A 398 -30.67 4.83 10.30
C TYR A 398 -30.34 4.48 8.86
N PHE A 399 -30.14 5.49 8.01
CA PHE A 399 -29.63 5.31 6.66
C PHE A 399 -28.67 6.44 6.27
N GLN A 400 -27.77 6.16 5.36
CA GLN A 400 -26.88 7.14 4.75
C GLN A 400 -27.33 7.42 3.31
N PHE A 401 -27.21 8.68 2.85
CA PHE A 401 -27.57 9.05 1.47
C PHE A 401 -26.79 8.29 0.41
N LYS A 402 -25.59 7.79 0.73
CA LYS A 402 -24.86 6.92 -0.19
C LYS A 402 -25.57 5.61 -0.52
N ASN A 403 -26.49 5.15 0.34
CA ASN A 403 -27.28 3.94 0.19
C ASN A 403 -28.65 4.18 -0.46
N PHE A 404 -28.94 5.42 -0.86
CA PHE A 404 -30.18 5.80 -1.51
C PHE A 404 -30.04 5.84 -3.05
N PHE A 405 -30.84 5.06 -3.75
CA PHE A 405 -30.87 4.92 -5.21
C PHE A 405 -31.92 5.86 -5.84
N GLY A 406 -31.89 7.11 -5.49
CA GLY A 406 -32.69 8.18 -6.02
C GLY A 406 -31.92 9.49 -6.01
N LYS A 407 -32.59 10.57 -6.41
CA LYS A 407 -32.02 11.91 -6.22
C LYS A 407 -32.21 12.31 -4.75
N SER A 408 -31.12 12.36 -3.98
CA SER A 408 -31.15 12.64 -2.56
C SER A 408 -31.73 14.02 -2.20
N ASP A 409 -31.59 15.00 -3.08
CA ASP A 409 -32.15 16.33 -3.00
C ASP A 409 -33.68 16.36 -3.13
N LEU A 410 -34.28 15.32 -3.73
CA LEU A 410 -35.72 15.18 -3.86
C LEU A 410 -36.37 14.38 -2.73
N LEU A 411 -35.58 13.72 -1.87
CA LEU A 411 -36.10 12.93 -0.75
C LEU A 411 -36.59 13.84 0.37
N LYS A 412 -37.85 13.65 0.82
CA LYS A 412 -38.48 14.45 1.88
C LYS A 412 -38.94 13.58 3.02
N THR A 413 -39.08 14.19 4.17
CA THR A 413 -39.78 13.58 5.31
C THR A 413 -41.23 13.26 4.91
N GLY A 414 -41.66 12.04 5.20
CA GLY A 414 -42.98 11.52 4.81
C GLY A 414 -42.94 10.64 3.55
N ASP A 415 -41.85 10.65 2.77
CA ASP A 415 -41.72 9.80 1.58
C ASP A 415 -41.67 8.33 1.97
N CYS A 416 -42.33 7.49 1.17
CA CYS A 416 -42.28 6.04 1.31
C CYS A 416 -41.08 5.48 0.55
N VAL A 417 -40.37 4.55 1.19
CA VAL A 417 -39.17 3.91 0.62
C VAL A 417 -39.21 2.41 0.87
N GLU A 418 -38.54 1.67 -0.02
CA GLU A 418 -38.26 0.24 0.13
C GLU A 418 -36.76 0.04 0.31
N PHE A 419 -36.36 -0.89 1.18
CA PHE A 419 -34.97 -1.07 1.58
C PHE A 419 -34.70 -2.45 2.16
N ILE A 420 -33.44 -2.87 2.28
CA ILE A 420 -33.02 -4.00 3.09
C ILE A 420 -32.36 -3.52 4.39
N VAL A 421 -32.32 -4.40 5.38
CA VAL A 421 -31.71 -4.13 6.68
C VAL A 421 -30.45 -4.97 6.84
N ILE A 422 -29.33 -4.33 7.23
CA ILE A 422 -28.07 -4.99 7.56
C ILE A 422 -27.66 -4.68 8.99
N ASN A 423 -26.80 -5.52 9.56
CA ASN A 423 -26.09 -5.21 10.79
C ASN A 423 -25.05 -4.11 10.52
N SER A 424 -24.90 -3.19 11.47
CA SER A 424 -24.02 -2.04 11.38
C SER A 424 -23.48 -1.70 12.76
N TYR A 425 -22.59 -0.72 12.85
CA TYR A 425 -21.97 -0.30 14.10
C TYR A 425 -22.02 1.23 14.26
N ASP A 426 -22.61 1.69 15.36
CA ASP A 426 -22.57 3.11 15.73
C ASP A 426 -21.24 3.42 16.42
N LYS A 427 -20.29 3.97 15.67
CA LYS A 427 -18.94 4.33 16.17
C LYS A 427 -18.96 5.33 17.33
N LYS A 428 -20.01 6.17 17.43
CA LYS A 428 -20.12 7.17 18.52
C LYS A 428 -20.57 6.53 19.82
N ARG A 429 -21.53 5.62 19.74
CA ARG A 429 -22.09 4.92 20.89
C ARG A 429 -21.37 3.62 21.22
N GLN A 430 -20.51 3.15 20.30
CA GLN A 430 -19.80 1.87 20.41
C GLN A 430 -20.74 0.67 20.58
N ILE A 431 -21.86 0.65 19.86
CA ILE A 431 -22.85 -0.43 19.91
C ILE A 431 -23.17 -0.96 18.52
N GLU A 432 -23.48 -2.25 18.46
CA GLU A 432 -24.09 -2.83 17.27
C GLU A 432 -25.49 -2.24 17.04
N THR A 433 -25.83 -2.02 15.79
CA THR A 433 -27.11 -1.42 15.37
C THR A 433 -27.52 -2.01 14.03
N LYS A 434 -28.66 -1.56 13.50
CA LYS A 434 -29.14 -1.94 12.17
C LYS A 434 -29.24 -0.70 11.28
N GLU A 435 -28.84 -0.85 10.03
CA GLU A 435 -28.86 0.22 9.03
C GLU A 435 -29.70 -0.20 7.82
N ALA A 436 -30.43 0.77 7.24
CA ALA A 436 -31.14 0.58 5.99
C ALA A 436 -30.20 0.87 4.81
N VAL A 437 -30.11 -0.06 3.88
CA VAL A 437 -29.29 0.05 2.65
C VAL A 437 -30.09 -0.34 1.41
N ALA A 438 -29.52 -0.09 0.24
CA ALA A 438 -30.18 -0.33 -1.07
C ALA A 438 -31.59 0.33 -1.13
N ILE A 439 -31.68 1.58 -0.71
CA ILE A 439 -32.95 2.27 -0.51
C ILE A 439 -33.47 2.82 -1.84
N THR A 440 -34.72 2.51 -2.18
CA THR A 440 -35.40 3.04 -3.37
C THR A 440 -36.69 3.80 -3.00
N PRO A 441 -37.01 4.90 -3.69
CA PRO A 441 -38.30 5.57 -3.49
C PRO A 441 -39.44 4.74 -4.04
N ILE A 442 -40.53 4.60 -3.27
CA ILE A 442 -41.77 4.03 -3.74
C ILE A 442 -42.55 5.19 -4.39
N ARG A 443 -42.62 5.19 -5.72
CA ARG A 443 -43.47 6.13 -6.44
C ARG A 443 -44.94 5.76 -6.24
N ARG A 444 -45.75 6.76 -5.84
CA ARG A 444 -47.21 6.62 -5.84
C ARG A 444 -47.74 6.53 -7.26
#